data_2916c7791a04c58c92f56596b25cd644
#
_entry.id   2916c7791a04c58c92f56596b25cd644
#
_cell.length_a   1.000
_cell.length_b   1.000
_cell.length_c   1.000
_cell.angle_alpha   90.00
_cell.angle_beta   90.00
_cell.angle_gamma   90.00
#
_symmetry.space_group_name_H-M   'P 1'
#
loop_
_entity.id
_entity.type
_entity.pdbx_description
1 polymer ?
#
loop_
_entity_poly.entity_id
_entity_poly.type
_entity_poly.pdbx_seq_one_letter_code
_entity_poly.pdbx_strand_id
1 'polypeptide(L)'
;MTRTTTTRKANGGGDTVKYSIIVPTYNEQLNIAMLLALIVEAMEEGTKRKEGRKIPPSSSPSYEVIVVDDNSQDQTQQTIQKLQKIEKYRDILRLKPRKGKLGLGSAYIHGLQFARGEFVILMDADLSHNPKAIPEFIRKQEEGDYDVVTGTRYLASSSSSSSSTTTTTTISSRIMNNSSSTKSSRKSKIKEQECGVYGWDTRRKLTSRVANYLAHVLLNPGVSDLTGSFRLYRKTTFQALVSSMQSVGYVFQMEIIVRAKRGGFKVAEVPISFVDRVYGSSKLGASEIIGYLKGLVSLFMRV
;
A
#
# COMPACT_ATOMS: atom_id res chain seq x y z
N MET A 1 -48.83 -41.59 -4.09
CA MET A 1 -47.36 -41.77 -4.07
C MET A 1 -46.70 -40.50 -4.61
N THR A 2 -46.40 -39.58 -3.74
CA THR A 2 -45.82 -38.26 -4.07
C THR A 2 -44.30 -38.31 -3.78
N ARG A 3 -43.47 -38.23 -4.84
CA ARG A 3 -41.99 -38.18 -4.74
C ARG A 3 -41.57 -36.75 -4.39
N THR A 4 -41.10 -36.58 -3.17
CA THR A 4 -40.44 -35.35 -2.72
C THR A 4 -39.02 -35.32 -3.26
N THR A 5 -38.76 -34.42 -4.19
CA THR A 5 -37.42 -34.18 -4.74
C THR A 5 -36.68 -33.23 -3.80
N THR A 6 -35.76 -33.78 -3.01
CA THR A 6 -34.86 -33.01 -2.14
C THR A 6 -33.78 -32.38 -3.01
N THR A 7 -33.86 -31.07 -3.24
CA THR A 7 -32.79 -30.28 -3.86
C THR A 7 -31.61 -30.19 -2.90
N ARG A 8 -30.52 -30.91 -3.19
CA ARG A 8 -29.21 -30.73 -2.54
C ARG A 8 -28.72 -29.34 -2.89
N LYS A 9 -28.68 -28.45 -1.90
CA LYS A 9 -27.87 -27.23 -1.94
C LYS A 9 -26.39 -27.66 -2.11
N ALA A 10 -25.83 -27.35 -3.27
CA ALA A 10 -24.39 -27.43 -3.50
C ALA A 10 -23.69 -26.40 -2.59
N ASN A 11 -23.09 -26.88 -1.51
CA ASN A 11 -22.11 -26.12 -0.75
C ASN A 11 -20.86 -25.94 -1.62
N GLY A 12 -20.85 -24.93 -2.48
CA GLY A 12 -19.68 -24.45 -3.18
C GLY A 12 -18.83 -23.62 -2.23
N GLY A 13 -18.09 -24.26 -1.34
CA GLY A 13 -16.98 -23.66 -0.60
C GLY A 13 -15.79 -23.46 -1.54
N GLY A 14 -15.92 -22.64 -2.58
CA GLY A 14 -14.79 -22.12 -3.33
C GLY A 14 -14.09 -21.11 -2.46
N ASP A 15 -12.82 -21.37 -2.12
CA ASP A 15 -11.94 -20.44 -1.41
C ASP A 15 -11.99 -19.07 -2.07
N THR A 16 -12.68 -18.12 -1.42
CA THR A 16 -12.88 -16.78 -1.97
C THR A 16 -11.65 -15.94 -1.71
N VAL A 17 -11.03 -15.43 -2.77
CA VAL A 17 -9.94 -14.44 -2.67
C VAL A 17 -10.45 -13.23 -1.88
N LYS A 18 -9.78 -12.87 -0.80
CA LYS A 18 -10.14 -11.73 0.04
C LYS A 18 -9.41 -10.45 -0.40
N TYR A 19 -8.15 -10.57 -0.82
CA TYR A 19 -7.31 -9.43 -1.18
C TYR A 19 -6.76 -9.56 -2.60
N SER A 20 -6.88 -8.51 -3.43
CA SER A 20 -6.21 -8.39 -4.73
C SER A 20 -5.16 -7.29 -4.66
N ILE A 21 -3.89 -7.65 -4.83
CA ILE A 21 -2.77 -6.70 -4.82
C ILE A 21 -2.48 -6.32 -6.26
N ILE A 22 -2.66 -5.04 -6.63
CA ILE A 22 -2.41 -4.53 -7.98
C ILE A 22 -1.06 -3.84 -8.01
N VAL A 23 -0.18 -4.32 -8.88
CA VAL A 23 1.20 -3.85 -9.04
C VAL A 23 1.42 -3.40 -10.49
N PRO A 24 1.35 -2.09 -10.80
CA PRO A 24 1.72 -1.56 -12.10
C PRO A 24 3.23 -1.68 -12.33
N THR A 25 3.64 -2.08 -13.52
CA THR A 25 5.06 -2.22 -13.89
C THR A 25 5.36 -1.56 -15.24
N TYR A 26 6.56 -1.00 -15.34
CA TYR A 26 7.15 -0.57 -16.60
C TYR A 26 8.68 -0.57 -16.48
N ASN A 27 9.34 -1.55 -17.10
CA ASN A 27 10.79 -1.79 -17.04
C ASN A 27 11.30 -1.98 -15.60
N GLU A 28 10.73 -3.00 -14.92
CA GLU A 28 11.04 -3.32 -13.52
C GLU A 28 11.67 -4.73 -13.39
N GLN A 29 12.40 -5.20 -14.41
CA GLN A 29 13.01 -6.52 -14.44
C GLN A 29 13.85 -6.83 -13.19
N LEU A 30 14.61 -5.85 -12.70
CA LEU A 30 15.50 -6.02 -11.55
C LEU A 30 14.77 -6.04 -10.20
N ASN A 31 13.57 -5.46 -10.14
CA ASN A 31 12.80 -5.29 -8.90
C ASN A 31 11.70 -6.33 -8.74
N ILE A 32 11.06 -6.74 -9.85
CA ILE A 32 9.78 -7.46 -9.80
C ILE A 32 9.86 -8.81 -9.09
N ALA A 33 10.92 -9.58 -9.28
CA ALA A 33 11.05 -10.88 -8.64
C ALA A 33 11.19 -10.75 -7.12
N MET A 34 12.00 -9.80 -6.64
CA MET A 34 12.18 -9.51 -5.22
C MET A 34 10.89 -9.00 -4.61
N LEU A 35 10.21 -8.06 -5.28
CA LEU A 35 8.94 -7.53 -4.81
C LEU A 35 7.90 -8.62 -4.61
N LEU A 36 7.73 -9.52 -5.60
CA LEU A 36 6.76 -10.61 -5.52
C LEU A 36 7.09 -11.58 -4.38
N ALA A 37 8.37 -11.87 -4.15
CA ALA A 37 8.80 -12.70 -3.02
C ALA A 37 8.45 -12.05 -1.67
N LEU A 38 8.71 -10.74 -1.53
CA LEU A 38 8.41 -9.99 -0.31
C LEU A 38 6.89 -9.84 -0.05
N ILE A 39 6.08 -9.68 -1.10
CA ILE A 39 4.62 -9.67 -0.97
C ILE A 39 4.12 -11.00 -0.42
N VAL A 40 4.59 -12.11 -0.99
CA VAL A 40 4.20 -13.45 -0.54
C VAL A 40 4.61 -13.68 0.92
N GLU A 41 5.86 -13.34 1.27
CA GLU A 41 6.36 -13.41 2.66
C GLU A 41 5.47 -12.62 3.62
N ALA A 42 5.14 -11.37 3.29
CA ALA A 42 4.32 -10.50 4.12
C ALA A 42 2.91 -11.05 4.33
N MET A 43 2.29 -11.59 3.28
CA MET A 43 0.95 -12.20 3.37
C MET A 43 0.95 -13.47 4.19
N GLU A 44 1.96 -14.33 4.05
CA GLU A 44 2.12 -15.55 4.85
C GLU A 44 2.37 -15.24 6.34
N GLU A 45 3.22 -14.25 6.65
CA GLU A 45 3.49 -13.82 8.03
C GLU A 45 2.27 -13.19 8.69
N GLY A 46 1.52 -12.35 7.95
CA GLY A 46 0.28 -11.73 8.43
C GLY A 46 -0.76 -12.77 8.84
N THR A 47 -0.87 -13.84 8.08
CA THR A 47 -1.79 -14.95 8.36
C THR A 47 -1.37 -15.73 9.63
N LYS A 48 -0.09 -16.04 9.77
CA LYS A 48 0.45 -16.75 10.96
C LYS A 48 0.23 -15.99 12.29
N ARG A 49 0.31 -14.64 12.25
CA ARG A 49 0.09 -13.81 13.44
C ARG A 49 -1.36 -13.79 13.92
N LYS A 50 -2.34 -13.90 12.99
CA LYS A 50 -3.76 -13.88 13.35
C LYS A 50 -4.23 -15.17 14.03
N GLU A 51 -3.67 -16.30 13.67
CA GLU A 51 -4.30 -17.57 14.01
C GLU A 51 -3.72 -18.25 15.25
N GLY A 52 -2.50 -17.88 15.69
CA GLY A 52 -1.83 -18.64 16.77
C GLY A 52 -1.83 -20.16 16.51
N ARG A 53 -2.30 -20.58 15.33
CA ARG A 53 -2.48 -21.95 14.85
C ARG A 53 -1.62 -22.19 13.62
N LYS A 54 -1.08 -23.39 13.51
CA LYS A 54 -0.50 -23.89 12.25
C LYS A 54 -1.65 -24.06 11.25
N ILE A 55 -1.64 -23.27 10.16
CA ILE A 55 -2.60 -23.43 9.07
C ILE A 55 -2.35 -24.79 8.40
N PRO A 56 -3.39 -25.61 8.18
CA PRO A 56 -3.22 -26.80 7.36
C PRO A 56 -2.83 -26.39 5.91
N PRO A 57 -1.95 -27.14 5.25
CA PRO A 57 -1.43 -26.82 3.92
C PRO A 57 -2.47 -26.84 2.77
N SER A 58 -3.73 -27.05 3.09
CA SER A 58 -4.83 -27.27 2.09
C SER A 58 -5.78 -26.08 1.90
N SER A 59 -5.55 -24.92 2.54
CA SER A 59 -6.39 -23.74 2.27
C SER A 59 -5.80 -22.93 1.10
N SER A 60 -6.62 -22.67 0.06
CA SER A 60 -6.25 -21.79 -1.04
C SER A 60 -5.86 -20.41 -0.53
N PRO A 61 -4.87 -19.73 -1.16
CA PRO A 61 -4.42 -18.44 -0.70
C PRO A 61 -5.56 -17.43 -0.74
N SER A 62 -5.80 -16.73 0.37
CA SER A 62 -6.84 -15.70 0.48
C SER A 62 -6.53 -14.42 -0.31
N TYR A 63 -5.48 -14.42 -1.12
CA TYR A 63 -5.02 -13.25 -1.89
C TYR A 63 -4.55 -13.64 -3.30
N GLU A 64 -4.50 -12.65 -4.16
CA GLU A 64 -3.88 -12.72 -5.49
C GLU A 64 -3.05 -11.47 -5.75
N VAL A 65 -2.04 -11.59 -6.62
CA VAL A 65 -1.21 -10.48 -7.09
C VAL A 65 -1.43 -10.31 -8.59
N ILE A 66 -1.89 -9.13 -8.98
CA ILE A 66 -2.18 -8.76 -10.37
C ILE A 66 -1.11 -7.77 -10.82
N VAL A 67 -0.15 -8.23 -11.61
CA VAL A 67 0.86 -7.36 -12.21
C VAL A 67 0.32 -6.82 -13.52
N VAL A 68 0.21 -5.49 -13.60
CA VAL A 68 -0.24 -4.77 -14.81
C VAL A 68 0.98 -4.20 -15.49
N ASP A 69 1.37 -4.77 -16.61
CA ASP A 69 2.58 -4.39 -17.33
C ASP A 69 2.28 -3.46 -18.50
N ASP A 70 2.90 -2.26 -18.48
CA ASP A 70 2.72 -1.21 -19.46
C ASP A 70 3.60 -1.36 -20.71
N ASN A 71 3.65 -2.58 -21.24
CA ASN A 71 4.48 -2.92 -22.41
C ASN A 71 5.98 -2.68 -22.14
N SER A 72 6.50 -3.28 -21.06
CA SER A 72 7.92 -3.23 -20.72
C SER A 72 8.79 -3.71 -21.86
N GLN A 73 9.88 -2.97 -22.13
CA GLN A 73 10.84 -3.28 -23.21
C GLN A 73 12.01 -4.13 -22.71
N ASP A 74 12.09 -4.33 -21.40
CA ASP A 74 13.03 -5.24 -20.75
C ASP A 74 12.43 -6.66 -20.57
N GLN A 75 13.04 -7.48 -19.74
CA GLN A 75 12.54 -8.84 -19.48
C GLN A 75 11.53 -8.92 -18.31
N THR A 76 10.85 -7.83 -17.95
CA THR A 76 9.88 -7.81 -16.86
C THR A 76 8.79 -8.86 -17.07
N GLN A 77 8.15 -8.90 -18.23
CA GLN A 77 7.09 -9.87 -18.53
C GLN A 77 7.59 -11.32 -18.50
N GLN A 78 8.74 -11.58 -19.09
CA GLN A 78 9.35 -12.92 -19.12
C GLN A 78 9.70 -13.40 -17.71
N THR A 79 10.18 -12.50 -16.86
CA THR A 79 10.46 -12.81 -15.44
C THR A 79 9.19 -13.22 -14.70
N ILE A 80 8.10 -12.47 -14.89
CA ILE A 80 6.80 -12.80 -14.28
C ILE A 80 6.27 -14.14 -14.79
N GLN A 81 6.35 -14.40 -16.11
CA GLN A 81 5.93 -15.67 -16.72
C GLN A 81 6.72 -16.88 -16.20
N LYS A 82 8.04 -16.70 -15.93
CA LYS A 82 8.86 -17.74 -15.30
C LYS A 82 8.39 -17.99 -13.85
N LEU A 83 8.12 -16.95 -13.10
CA LEU A 83 7.62 -17.09 -11.72
C LEU A 83 6.25 -17.79 -11.67
N GLN A 84 5.33 -17.50 -12.59
CA GLN A 84 4.02 -18.17 -12.68
C GLN A 84 4.12 -19.71 -12.86
N LYS A 85 5.24 -20.23 -13.34
CA LYS A 85 5.47 -21.68 -13.47
C LYS A 85 5.89 -22.34 -12.16
N ILE A 86 6.31 -21.57 -11.18
CA ILE A 86 6.69 -22.05 -9.84
C ILE A 86 5.42 -22.28 -9.03
N GLU A 87 5.30 -23.42 -8.37
CA GLU A 87 4.12 -23.83 -7.60
C GLU A 87 3.65 -22.76 -6.64
N LYS A 88 4.56 -22.12 -5.88
CA LYS A 88 4.27 -21.06 -4.92
C LYS A 88 3.51 -19.87 -5.52
N TYR A 89 3.70 -19.55 -6.81
CA TYR A 89 3.10 -18.37 -7.47
C TYR A 89 1.95 -18.74 -8.42
N ARG A 90 1.79 -20.00 -8.79
CA ARG A 90 0.87 -20.47 -9.84
C ARG A 90 -0.55 -19.97 -9.64
N ASP A 91 -1.06 -20.07 -8.44
CA ASP A 91 -2.47 -19.79 -8.14
C ASP A 91 -2.72 -18.33 -7.71
N ILE A 92 -1.65 -17.61 -7.34
CA ILE A 92 -1.75 -16.24 -6.82
C ILE A 92 -1.31 -15.18 -7.83
N LEU A 93 -0.35 -15.47 -8.73
CA LEU A 93 0.27 -14.47 -9.59
C LEU A 93 -0.39 -14.41 -10.97
N ARG A 94 -0.83 -13.22 -11.37
CA ARG A 94 -1.46 -12.95 -12.66
C ARG A 94 -0.80 -11.80 -13.37
N LEU A 95 -0.34 -12.03 -14.61
CA LEU A 95 0.17 -10.99 -15.49
C LEU A 95 -0.94 -10.47 -16.41
N LYS A 96 -1.10 -9.15 -16.48
CA LYS A 96 -2.05 -8.43 -17.34
C LYS A 96 -1.29 -7.35 -18.13
N PRO A 97 -0.77 -7.71 -19.33
CA PRO A 97 -0.06 -6.76 -20.18
C PRO A 97 -1.01 -5.77 -20.83
N ARG A 98 -0.56 -4.53 -21.00
CA ARG A 98 -1.23 -3.47 -21.76
C ARG A 98 -0.45 -3.14 -23.03
N LYS A 99 -1.09 -2.41 -23.96
CA LYS A 99 -0.45 -2.08 -25.24
C LYS A 99 0.64 -0.99 -25.13
N GLY A 100 0.74 -0.28 -24.00
CA GLY A 100 1.72 0.79 -23.80
C GLY A 100 1.55 1.49 -22.45
N LYS A 101 2.40 2.50 -22.21
CA LYS A 101 2.41 3.31 -21.00
C LYS A 101 1.26 4.33 -21.03
N LEU A 102 0.15 4.02 -20.40
CA LEU A 102 -1.10 4.80 -20.43
C LEU A 102 -1.35 5.59 -19.12
N GLY A 103 -0.36 5.64 -18.24
CA GLY A 103 -0.43 6.33 -16.95
C GLY A 103 -0.83 5.44 -15.79
N LEU A 104 -0.35 5.81 -14.58
CA LEU A 104 -0.44 5.01 -13.36
C LEU A 104 -1.90 4.74 -12.95
N GLY A 105 -2.74 5.78 -12.92
CA GLY A 105 -4.15 5.62 -12.55
C GLY A 105 -4.90 4.66 -13.47
N SER A 106 -4.65 4.74 -14.79
CA SER A 106 -5.25 3.83 -15.76
C SER A 106 -4.77 2.38 -15.58
N ALA A 107 -3.54 2.16 -15.07
CA ALA A 107 -3.05 0.84 -14.75
C ALA A 107 -3.79 0.22 -13.56
N TYR A 108 -4.05 0.99 -12.52
CA TYR A 108 -4.87 0.54 -11.39
C TYR A 108 -6.29 0.20 -11.81
N ILE A 109 -6.93 1.05 -12.63
CA ILE A 109 -8.28 0.80 -13.16
C ILE A 109 -8.30 -0.47 -14.02
N HIS A 110 -7.28 -0.69 -14.85
CA HIS A 110 -7.15 -1.91 -15.64
C HIS A 110 -7.00 -3.15 -14.73
N GLY A 111 -6.14 -3.09 -13.72
CA GLY A 111 -5.96 -4.17 -12.76
C GLY A 111 -7.23 -4.49 -11.98
N LEU A 112 -8.02 -3.47 -11.62
CA LEU A 112 -9.29 -3.62 -10.91
C LEU A 112 -10.30 -4.49 -11.67
N GLN A 113 -10.30 -4.48 -13.00
CA GLN A 113 -11.19 -5.31 -13.83
C GLN A 113 -10.95 -6.81 -13.62
N PHE A 114 -9.75 -7.20 -13.19
CA PHE A 114 -9.38 -8.59 -12.95
C PHE A 114 -9.35 -8.96 -11.46
N ALA A 115 -9.54 -7.98 -10.57
CA ALA A 115 -9.52 -8.19 -9.13
C ALA A 115 -10.74 -9.00 -8.67
N ARG A 116 -10.49 -10.14 -8.00
CA ARG A 116 -11.54 -11.00 -7.43
C ARG A 116 -11.77 -10.71 -5.94
N GLY A 117 -10.77 -10.12 -5.28
CA GLY A 117 -10.79 -9.84 -3.85
C GLY A 117 -11.87 -8.85 -3.43
N GLU A 118 -12.34 -8.98 -2.20
CA GLU A 118 -13.21 -7.99 -1.55
C GLU A 118 -12.48 -6.66 -1.33
N PHE A 119 -11.18 -6.75 -1.07
CA PHE A 119 -10.29 -5.60 -0.89
C PHE A 119 -9.23 -5.56 -1.99
N VAL A 120 -8.84 -4.34 -2.37
CA VAL A 120 -7.81 -4.06 -3.37
C VAL A 120 -6.67 -3.29 -2.71
N ILE A 121 -5.45 -3.78 -2.87
CA ILE A 121 -4.24 -3.12 -2.39
C ILE A 121 -3.46 -2.61 -3.60
N LEU A 122 -3.14 -1.32 -3.62
CA LEU A 122 -2.32 -0.70 -4.65
C LEU A 122 -0.89 -0.55 -4.14
N MET A 123 0.10 -0.96 -4.93
CA MET A 123 1.51 -0.90 -4.55
C MET A 123 2.40 -0.69 -5.78
N ASP A 124 3.43 0.15 -5.67
CA ASP A 124 4.40 0.37 -6.75
C ASP A 124 5.42 -0.78 -6.85
N ALA A 125 6.00 -0.98 -8.05
CA ALA A 125 6.88 -2.11 -8.33
C ALA A 125 8.36 -1.86 -8.01
N ASP A 126 8.75 -0.64 -7.67
CA ASP A 126 10.13 -0.16 -7.58
C ASP A 126 10.82 -0.39 -6.22
N LEU A 127 10.23 -1.21 -5.36
CA LEU A 127 10.69 -1.50 -4.00
C LEU A 127 10.74 -0.28 -3.05
N SER A 128 10.20 0.87 -3.45
CA SER A 128 10.10 2.03 -2.56
C SER A 128 9.11 1.83 -1.41
N HIS A 129 8.09 1.02 -1.64
CA HIS A 129 7.14 0.57 -0.63
C HIS A 129 7.60 -0.76 -0.03
N ASN A 130 7.63 -0.84 1.31
CA ASN A 130 7.94 -2.10 1.98
C ASN A 130 6.69 -2.99 2.07
N PRO A 131 6.64 -4.16 1.40
CA PRO A 131 5.49 -5.06 1.46
C PRO A 131 5.14 -5.55 2.88
N LYS A 132 6.11 -5.54 3.81
CA LYS A 132 5.88 -5.90 5.23
C LYS A 132 4.87 -5.00 5.95
N ALA A 133 4.49 -3.87 5.34
CA ALA A 133 3.41 -3.04 5.85
C ALA A 133 2.00 -3.58 5.48
N ILE A 134 1.87 -4.48 4.51
CA ILE A 134 0.55 -5.00 4.08
C ILE A 134 -0.29 -5.55 5.24
N PRO A 135 0.25 -6.40 6.15
CA PRO A 135 -0.52 -6.90 7.29
C PRO A 135 -1.05 -5.78 8.20
N GLU A 136 -0.33 -4.66 8.32
CA GLU A 136 -0.77 -3.51 9.12
C GLU A 136 -1.95 -2.77 8.46
N PHE A 137 -1.94 -2.63 7.13
CA PHE A 137 -3.10 -2.09 6.39
C PHE A 137 -4.34 -2.96 6.60
N ILE A 138 -4.16 -4.28 6.52
CA ILE A 138 -5.24 -5.26 6.72
C ILE A 138 -5.78 -5.16 8.15
N ARG A 139 -4.89 -5.15 9.16
CA ARG A 139 -5.26 -5.01 10.56
C ARG A 139 -6.02 -3.71 10.80
N LYS A 140 -5.51 -2.60 10.27
CA LYS A 140 -6.15 -1.29 10.41
C LYS A 140 -7.53 -1.27 9.77
N GLN A 141 -7.69 -1.86 8.58
CA GLN A 141 -8.98 -1.96 7.91
C GLN A 141 -9.99 -2.73 8.77
N GLU A 142 -9.59 -3.88 9.32
CA GLU A 142 -10.47 -4.73 10.12
C GLU A 142 -10.85 -4.10 11.46
N GLU A 143 -9.95 -3.34 12.10
CA GLU A 143 -10.22 -2.67 13.39
C GLU A 143 -11.37 -1.66 13.33
N GLY A 144 -11.49 -0.93 12.26
CA GLY A 144 -12.47 0.16 12.16
C GLY A 144 -13.44 -0.01 11.00
N ASP A 145 -13.39 -1.13 10.29
CA ASP A 145 -14.14 -1.37 9.05
C ASP A 145 -14.03 -0.18 8.09
N TYR A 146 -12.76 0.19 7.81
CA TYR A 146 -12.46 1.32 6.94
C TYR A 146 -12.65 0.96 5.47
N ASP A 147 -13.17 1.93 4.71
CA ASP A 147 -13.33 1.82 3.26
C ASP A 147 -12.01 2.02 2.53
N VAL A 148 -11.13 2.87 3.09
CA VAL A 148 -9.81 3.20 2.58
C VAL A 148 -8.80 3.23 3.72
N VAL A 149 -7.67 2.56 3.55
CA VAL A 149 -6.50 2.71 4.42
C VAL A 149 -5.34 3.21 3.55
N THR A 150 -4.78 4.37 3.87
CA THR A 150 -3.67 4.97 3.11
C THR A 150 -2.37 4.93 3.90
N GLY A 151 -1.28 4.57 3.23
CA GLY A 151 0.06 4.70 3.79
C GLY A 151 0.48 6.17 3.86
N THR A 152 1.08 6.56 4.96
CA THR A 152 1.60 7.91 5.14
C THR A 152 3.08 7.90 5.52
N ARG A 153 3.84 8.81 4.91
CA ARG A 153 5.27 9.02 5.17
C ARG A 153 5.53 10.08 6.25
N TYR A 154 4.48 10.71 6.79
CA TYR A 154 4.59 11.92 7.61
C TYR A 154 4.04 11.79 9.04
N LEU A 155 3.35 10.72 9.37
CA LEU A 155 2.98 10.40 10.74
C LEU A 155 4.12 9.67 11.44
N ALA A 156 4.44 10.08 12.68
CA ALA A 156 5.30 9.28 13.54
C ALA A 156 4.56 7.99 13.93
N SER A 157 5.27 6.85 13.95
CA SER A 157 4.72 5.64 14.55
C SER A 157 4.47 5.93 16.04
N SER A 158 3.21 5.93 16.45
CA SER A 158 2.89 5.92 17.88
C SER A 158 3.27 4.53 18.39
N SER A 159 4.45 4.42 19.01
CA SER A 159 4.72 3.30 19.90
C SER A 159 3.63 3.33 20.96
N SER A 160 2.84 2.25 21.03
CA SER A 160 1.83 2.05 22.06
C SER A 160 2.49 2.06 23.44
N SER A 161 2.51 3.22 24.06
CA SER A 161 2.68 3.37 25.50
C SER A 161 1.34 3.84 26.07
N SER A 162 0.54 2.86 26.49
CA SER A 162 -0.54 3.07 27.44
C SER A 162 0.07 3.56 28.75
N SER A 163 -0.06 4.84 29.04
CA SER A 163 -0.27 5.33 30.41
C SER A 163 -0.65 6.82 30.35
N SER A 164 -1.88 7.06 30.73
CA SER A 164 -2.38 8.36 31.16
C SER A 164 -1.50 8.94 32.27
N THR A 165 -1.07 10.20 32.17
CA THR A 165 -1.20 11.17 33.26
C THR A 165 -0.65 12.51 32.81
N THR A 166 -1.53 13.49 32.77
CA THR A 166 -1.24 14.92 32.77
C THR A 166 -0.42 15.26 34.01
N THR A 167 0.72 15.92 33.90
CA THR A 167 1.16 16.94 34.87
C THR A 167 2.25 17.83 34.29
N THR A 168 2.06 19.08 34.48
CA THR A 168 2.79 20.28 34.20
C THR A 168 4.15 20.34 34.91
N THR A 169 5.15 20.91 34.20
CA THR A 169 6.25 21.76 34.67
C THR A 169 7.16 21.29 35.82
N THR A 170 8.45 21.18 35.64
CA THR A 170 9.46 22.09 36.19
C THR A 170 10.90 21.64 35.82
N ILE A 171 11.70 22.62 35.40
CA ILE A 171 13.15 22.55 35.19
C ILE A 171 13.83 22.38 36.55
N SER A 172 14.73 21.43 36.70
CA SER A 172 15.94 21.65 37.52
C SER A 172 16.99 20.57 37.29
N SER A 173 18.17 21.07 37.14
CA SER A 173 19.52 20.53 37.10
C SER A 173 19.86 19.55 38.24
N ARG A 174 20.71 18.56 37.94
CA ARG A 174 21.99 18.28 38.57
C ARG A 174 22.43 16.81 38.62
N ILE A 175 23.61 16.61 38.08
CA ILE A 175 24.83 15.97 38.63
C ILE A 175 24.93 14.44 38.61
N MET A 176 25.97 14.05 37.87
CA MET A 176 26.89 12.91 37.91
C MET A 176 26.76 11.97 39.13
N ASN A 177 26.78 10.67 38.85
CA ASN A 177 27.86 9.84 39.41
C ASN A 177 28.01 8.49 38.65
N ASN A 178 29.25 8.12 38.55
CA ASN A 178 29.88 6.94 37.98
C ASN A 178 29.60 5.67 38.84
N SER A 179 29.40 4.49 38.22
CA SER A 179 30.32 3.37 38.35
C SER A 179 29.70 2.02 38.04
N SER A 180 30.50 1.23 37.31
CA SER A 180 30.69 -0.23 37.32
C SER A 180 29.63 -1.17 36.72
N SER A 181 30.03 -1.70 35.55
CA SER A 181 30.07 -3.09 35.08
C SER A 181 28.98 -4.09 35.52
N THR A 182 28.21 -4.56 34.51
CA THR A 182 27.99 -6.00 34.37
C THR A 182 27.69 -6.37 32.91
N LYS A 183 28.40 -7.36 32.40
CA LYS A 183 28.20 -7.97 31.09
C LYS A 183 26.83 -8.63 31.05
N SER A 184 25.97 -8.25 30.12
CA SER A 184 24.76 -8.99 29.82
C SER A 184 24.50 -8.93 28.31
N SER A 185 24.59 -10.11 27.71
CA SER A 185 23.85 -10.61 26.56
C SER A 185 23.43 -9.60 25.50
N ARG A 186 24.16 -9.54 24.38
CA ARG A 186 23.72 -8.94 23.13
C ARG A 186 22.50 -9.68 22.60
N LYS A 187 21.29 -9.32 23.00
CA LYS A 187 20.09 -9.49 22.20
C LYS A 187 20.18 -8.48 21.05
N SER A 188 20.36 -8.95 19.83
CA SER A 188 20.21 -8.15 18.63
C SER A 188 18.76 -7.61 18.60
N LYS A 189 18.57 -6.38 19.07
CA LYS A 189 17.36 -5.61 18.76
C LYS A 189 17.36 -5.42 17.26
N ILE A 190 16.49 -6.14 16.56
CA ILE A 190 16.08 -5.76 15.22
C ILE A 190 15.54 -4.34 15.37
N LYS A 191 16.25 -3.35 14.81
CA LYS A 191 15.77 -1.97 14.77
C LYS A 191 14.41 -2.00 14.08
N GLU A 192 13.34 -1.71 14.80
CA GLU A 192 12.05 -1.37 14.22
C GLU A 192 12.30 -0.27 13.19
N GLN A 193 11.87 -0.51 11.97
CA GLN A 193 12.10 0.40 10.86
C GLN A 193 11.26 1.66 11.12
N GLU A 194 11.94 2.74 11.51
CA GLU A 194 11.29 4.03 11.77
C GLU A 194 10.50 4.47 10.53
N CYS A 195 9.31 5.01 10.73
CA CYS A 195 8.50 5.57 9.66
C CYS A 195 9.17 6.81 9.06
N GLY A 196 8.99 7.01 7.75
CA GLY A 196 9.51 8.19 7.08
C GLY A 196 10.14 7.92 5.72
N VAL A 197 10.81 8.93 5.19
CA VAL A 197 11.45 8.91 3.87
C VAL A 197 12.96 8.77 4.04
N TYR A 198 13.51 7.72 3.45
CA TYR A 198 14.92 7.40 3.47
C TYR A 198 15.56 7.57 2.08
N GLY A 199 16.80 8.05 2.02
CA GLY A 199 17.57 8.19 0.78
C GLY A 199 17.28 9.46 -0.05
N TRP A 200 16.22 10.21 0.26
CA TRP A 200 15.92 11.44 -0.49
C TRP A 200 16.84 12.58 -0.11
N ASP A 201 17.26 13.38 -1.10
CA ASP A 201 17.94 14.63 -0.88
C ASP A 201 17.02 15.68 -0.20
N THR A 202 17.63 16.75 0.34
CA THR A 202 16.89 17.78 1.07
C THR A 202 15.94 18.56 0.17
N ARG A 203 16.27 18.77 -1.11
CA ARG A 203 15.42 19.47 -2.07
C ARG A 203 14.15 18.66 -2.36
N ARG A 204 14.30 17.36 -2.60
CA ARG A 204 13.18 16.46 -2.85
C ARG A 204 12.25 16.35 -1.64
N LYS A 205 12.82 16.25 -0.42
CA LYS A 205 12.04 16.28 0.83
C LYS A 205 11.26 17.58 0.98
N LEU A 206 11.89 18.72 0.72
CA LEU A 206 11.24 20.03 0.80
C LEU A 206 10.14 20.16 -0.25
N THR A 207 10.39 19.82 -1.51
CA THR A 207 9.40 19.87 -2.60
C THR A 207 8.18 19.02 -2.27
N SER A 208 8.38 17.81 -1.75
CA SER A 208 7.29 16.92 -1.38
C SER A 208 6.47 17.46 -0.20
N ARG A 209 7.13 18.05 0.82
CA ARG A 209 6.43 18.69 1.95
C ARG A 209 5.63 19.91 1.52
N VAL A 210 6.23 20.77 0.69
CA VAL A 210 5.54 21.97 0.15
C VAL A 210 4.34 21.55 -0.70
N ALA A 211 4.51 20.55 -1.58
CA ALA A 211 3.42 20.02 -2.39
C ALA A 211 2.27 19.48 -1.54
N ASN A 212 2.57 18.70 -0.51
CA ASN A 212 1.56 18.21 0.43
C ASN A 212 0.91 19.36 1.21
N TYR A 213 1.67 20.34 1.68
CA TYR A 213 1.15 21.50 2.39
C TYR A 213 0.16 22.29 1.54
N LEU A 214 0.53 22.61 0.28
CA LEU A 214 -0.35 23.30 -0.64
C LEU A 214 -1.66 22.51 -0.91
N ALA A 215 -1.54 21.20 -1.08
CA ALA A 215 -2.69 20.34 -1.24
C ALA A 215 -3.58 20.32 0.03
N HIS A 216 -2.99 20.35 1.22
CA HIS A 216 -3.73 20.46 2.49
C HIS A 216 -4.49 21.78 2.59
N VAL A 217 -3.84 22.92 2.27
CA VAL A 217 -4.46 24.23 2.35
C VAL A 217 -5.62 24.36 1.35
N LEU A 218 -5.46 23.84 0.13
CA LEU A 218 -6.46 23.99 -0.92
C LEU A 218 -7.61 22.97 -0.80
N LEU A 219 -7.31 21.71 -0.45
CA LEU A 219 -8.27 20.63 -0.56
C LEU A 219 -8.83 20.13 0.78
N ASN A 220 -8.18 20.50 1.90
CA ASN A 220 -8.51 20.04 3.26
C ASN A 220 -8.86 18.53 3.32
N PRO A 221 -7.96 17.64 2.89
CA PRO A 221 -8.27 16.23 2.61
C PRO A 221 -8.45 15.39 3.88
N GLY A 222 -8.07 15.92 5.06
CA GLY A 222 -8.13 15.18 6.33
C GLY A 222 -7.26 13.93 6.41
N VAL A 223 -6.18 13.87 5.59
CA VAL A 223 -5.12 12.85 5.62
C VAL A 223 -3.76 13.53 5.50
N SER A 224 -2.73 12.94 6.09
CA SER A 224 -1.40 13.56 6.15
C SER A 224 -0.58 13.42 4.85
N ASP A 225 -0.87 12.41 4.02
CA ASP A 225 -0.16 12.13 2.76
C ASP A 225 -1.13 11.91 1.59
N LEU A 226 -1.25 12.92 0.69
CA LEU A 226 -2.11 12.85 -0.48
C LEU A 226 -1.46 12.17 -1.68
N THR A 227 -0.13 12.14 -1.72
CA THR A 227 0.64 11.70 -2.91
C THR A 227 1.07 10.25 -2.85
N GLY A 228 0.90 9.60 -1.70
CA GLY A 228 1.22 8.19 -1.52
C GLY A 228 0.32 7.29 -2.37
N SER A 229 0.91 6.28 -3.00
CA SER A 229 0.21 5.29 -3.83
C SER A 229 -0.09 3.98 -3.09
N PHE A 230 0.57 3.72 -1.97
CA PHE A 230 0.36 2.49 -1.20
C PHE A 230 -0.93 2.60 -0.38
N ARG A 231 -1.98 1.94 -0.84
CA ARG A 231 -3.32 2.03 -0.24
C ARG A 231 -4.08 0.73 -0.34
N LEU A 232 -4.92 0.48 0.66
CA LEU A 232 -5.93 -0.58 0.66
C LEU A 232 -7.31 0.07 0.50
N TYR A 233 -8.14 -0.50 -0.35
CA TYR A 233 -9.52 -0.07 -0.58
C TYR A 233 -10.48 -1.25 -0.44
N ARG A 234 -11.67 -1.01 0.08
CA ARG A 234 -12.80 -1.88 -0.20
C ARG A 234 -13.09 -1.81 -1.71
N LYS A 235 -13.22 -2.95 -2.39
CA LYS A 235 -13.35 -3.01 -3.85
C LYS A 235 -14.51 -2.17 -4.38
N THR A 236 -15.68 -2.27 -3.73
CA THR A 236 -16.87 -1.48 -4.11
C THR A 236 -16.64 0.02 -3.98
N THR A 237 -15.96 0.47 -2.93
CA THR A 237 -15.55 1.86 -2.75
C THR A 237 -14.58 2.30 -3.84
N PHE A 238 -13.58 1.47 -4.16
CA PHE A 238 -12.63 1.80 -5.24
C PHE A 238 -13.33 1.91 -6.59
N GLN A 239 -14.26 1.01 -6.92
CA GLN A 239 -15.08 1.06 -8.12
C GLN A 239 -15.92 2.35 -8.19
N ALA A 240 -16.58 2.72 -7.10
CA ALA A 240 -17.37 3.96 -7.04
C ALA A 240 -16.49 5.21 -7.23
N LEU A 241 -15.31 5.24 -6.60
CA LEU A 241 -14.39 6.35 -6.73
C LEU A 241 -13.86 6.50 -8.16
N VAL A 242 -13.37 5.41 -8.78
CA VAL A 242 -12.79 5.48 -10.13
C VAL A 242 -13.81 5.80 -11.21
N SER A 243 -15.09 5.49 -11.01
CA SER A 243 -16.15 5.86 -11.96
C SER A 243 -16.36 7.37 -12.08
N SER A 244 -16.01 8.14 -11.05
CA SER A 244 -16.10 9.60 -11.01
C SER A 244 -14.78 10.32 -11.27
N MET A 245 -13.66 9.57 -11.43
CA MET A 245 -12.32 10.14 -11.64
C MET A 245 -12.17 10.75 -13.02
N GLN A 246 -11.43 11.85 -13.07
CA GLN A 246 -11.06 12.52 -14.32
C GLN A 246 -9.54 12.49 -14.58
N SER A 247 -8.75 12.28 -13.54
CA SER A 247 -7.29 12.27 -13.61
C SER A 247 -6.74 10.87 -13.84
N VAL A 248 -5.76 10.73 -14.72
CA VAL A 248 -5.10 9.43 -15.03
C VAL A 248 -3.62 9.40 -14.65
N GLY A 249 -3.00 10.54 -14.34
CA GLY A 249 -1.59 10.69 -14.01
C GLY A 249 -1.31 10.80 -12.51
N TYR A 250 -0.31 11.59 -12.13
CA TYR A 250 0.08 11.81 -10.72
C TYR A 250 -1.04 12.42 -9.86
N VAL A 251 -1.94 13.21 -10.46
CA VAL A 251 -3.09 13.82 -9.79
C VAL A 251 -4.10 12.77 -9.34
N PHE A 252 -4.11 11.60 -9.95
CA PHE A 252 -4.98 10.47 -9.58
C PHE A 252 -4.93 10.18 -8.08
N GLN A 253 -3.73 10.14 -7.48
CA GLN A 253 -3.57 9.81 -6.06
C GLN A 253 -4.18 10.86 -5.13
N MET A 254 -4.14 12.14 -5.52
CA MET A 254 -4.79 13.21 -4.77
C MET A 254 -6.31 13.20 -4.97
N GLU A 255 -6.74 13.13 -6.21
CA GLU A 255 -8.16 13.18 -6.54
C GLU A 255 -8.95 12.08 -5.83
N ILE A 256 -8.46 10.84 -5.86
CA ILE A 256 -9.16 9.70 -5.28
C ILE A 256 -9.33 9.82 -3.78
N ILE A 257 -8.31 10.34 -3.04
CA ILE A 257 -8.41 10.47 -1.59
C ILE A 257 -9.32 11.63 -1.18
N VAL A 258 -9.28 12.74 -1.92
CA VAL A 258 -10.18 13.88 -1.69
C VAL A 258 -11.62 13.47 -1.95
N ARG A 259 -11.89 12.77 -3.05
CA ARG A 259 -13.23 12.23 -3.34
C ARG A 259 -13.70 11.22 -2.30
N ALA A 260 -12.81 10.35 -1.80
CA ALA A 260 -13.15 9.41 -0.74
C ALA A 260 -13.61 10.16 0.53
N LYS A 261 -12.87 11.18 0.95
CA LYS A 261 -13.23 11.98 2.14
C LYS A 261 -14.53 12.77 1.95
N ARG A 262 -14.70 13.42 0.80
CA ARG A 262 -15.92 14.18 0.50
C ARG A 262 -17.14 13.30 0.28
N GLY A 263 -16.93 12.09 -0.23
CA GLY A 263 -17.98 11.08 -0.35
C GLY A 263 -18.38 10.40 0.96
N GLY A 264 -17.81 10.82 2.10
CA GLY A 264 -18.16 10.30 3.43
C GLY A 264 -17.58 8.90 3.72
N PHE A 265 -16.67 8.40 2.87
CA PHE A 265 -16.02 7.11 3.12
C PHE A 265 -15.10 7.17 4.34
N LYS A 266 -15.06 6.08 5.10
CA LYS A 266 -14.17 5.94 6.27
C LYS A 266 -12.73 5.76 5.81
N VAL A 267 -11.88 6.74 6.09
CA VAL A 267 -10.46 6.73 5.72
C VAL A 267 -9.58 6.69 6.96
N ALA A 268 -8.62 5.76 6.99
CA ALA A 268 -7.58 5.66 8.00
C ALA A 268 -6.18 5.80 7.40
N GLU A 269 -5.20 6.07 8.25
CA GLU A 269 -3.79 6.16 7.86
C GLU A 269 -2.95 5.13 8.62
N VAL A 270 -1.94 4.58 7.92
CA VAL A 270 -0.92 3.70 8.47
C VAL A 270 0.45 4.32 8.19
N PRO A 271 1.29 4.56 9.21
CA PRO A 271 2.64 5.02 9.00
C PRO A 271 3.46 4.00 8.20
N ILE A 272 4.15 4.47 7.16
CA ILE A 272 5.01 3.60 6.34
C ILE A 272 6.42 4.14 6.24
N SER A 273 7.39 3.23 6.04
CA SER A 273 8.72 3.60 5.57
C SER A 273 8.72 3.63 4.04
N PHE A 274 9.30 4.68 3.49
CA PHE A 274 9.49 4.86 2.05
C PHE A 274 10.97 5.03 1.77
N VAL A 275 11.53 4.11 0.99
CA VAL A 275 12.95 4.11 0.62
C VAL A 275 13.09 4.64 -0.80
N ASP A 276 14.21 5.32 -1.10
CA ASP A 276 14.48 5.67 -2.50
C ASP A 276 14.67 4.39 -3.33
N ARG A 277 14.35 4.47 -4.60
CA ARG A 277 14.41 3.31 -5.52
C ARG A 277 15.74 2.62 -5.43
N VAL A 278 15.72 1.29 -5.32
CA VAL A 278 16.93 0.48 -5.28
C VAL A 278 17.60 0.48 -6.67
N TYR A 279 16.78 0.39 -7.72
CA TYR A 279 17.23 0.44 -9.11
C TYR A 279 16.36 1.42 -9.92
N GLY A 280 16.98 2.11 -10.90
CA GLY A 280 16.31 3.07 -11.76
C GLY A 280 16.46 4.54 -11.33
N SER A 281 16.20 5.47 -12.26
CA SER A 281 16.27 6.92 -12.02
C SER A 281 14.92 7.49 -11.59
N SER A 282 14.95 8.51 -10.71
CA SER A 282 13.74 9.26 -10.33
C SER A 282 13.20 10.01 -11.55
N LYS A 283 11.88 9.85 -11.81
CA LYS A 283 11.20 10.51 -12.94
C LYS A 283 10.59 11.86 -12.57
N LEU A 284 10.97 12.46 -11.43
CA LEU A 284 10.44 13.73 -10.98
C LEU A 284 11.19 14.88 -11.66
N GLY A 285 10.73 15.29 -12.84
CA GLY A 285 11.22 16.45 -13.58
C GLY A 285 10.40 17.71 -13.34
N ALA A 286 10.83 18.84 -13.91
CA ALA A 286 10.09 20.12 -13.82
C ALA A 286 8.68 20.02 -14.43
N SER A 287 8.52 19.24 -15.49
CA SER A 287 7.23 18.98 -16.15
C SER A 287 6.22 18.32 -15.24
N GLU A 288 6.65 17.35 -14.40
CA GLU A 288 5.79 16.69 -13.45
C GLU A 288 5.35 17.62 -12.31
N ILE A 289 6.22 18.49 -11.85
CA ILE A 289 5.89 19.50 -10.81
C ILE A 289 4.85 20.48 -11.36
N ILE A 290 5.02 20.98 -12.59
CA ILE A 290 4.05 21.86 -13.24
C ILE A 290 2.72 21.11 -13.43
N GLY A 291 2.77 19.87 -13.89
CA GLY A 291 1.60 19.01 -14.06
C GLY A 291 0.86 18.80 -12.73
N TYR A 292 1.59 18.59 -11.66
CA TYR A 292 1.05 18.48 -10.31
C TYR A 292 0.33 19.75 -9.87
N LEU A 293 0.95 20.91 -10.00
CA LEU A 293 0.35 22.20 -9.62
C LEU A 293 -0.91 22.52 -10.43
N LYS A 294 -0.87 22.31 -11.75
CA LYS A 294 -2.06 22.46 -12.62
C LYS A 294 -3.18 21.52 -12.20
N GLY A 295 -2.83 20.27 -11.89
CA GLY A 295 -3.79 19.27 -11.43
C GLY A 295 -4.40 19.63 -10.07
N LEU A 296 -3.60 20.16 -9.14
CA LEU A 296 -4.05 20.60 -7.83
C LEU A 296 -5.08 21.75 -7.95
N VAL A 297 -4.77 22.78 -8.75
CA VAL A 297 -5.69 23.90 -9.01
C VAL A 297 -6.96 23.41 -9.72
N SER A 298 -6.80 22.56 -10.73
CA SER A 298 -7.95 21.98 -11.44
C SER A 298 -8.85 21.15 -10.52
N LEU A 299 -8.26 20.39 -9.60
CA LEU A 299 -9.00 19.61 -8.61
C LEU A 299 -9.74 20.53 -7.63
N PHE A 300 -9.07 21.58 -7.14
CA PHE A 300 -9.68 22.57 -6.24
C PHE A 300 -10.91 23.24 -6.87
N MET A 301 -10.86 23.55 -8.17
CA MET A 301 -11.97 24.18 -8.89
C MET A 301 -13.16 23.23 -9.17
N ARG A 302 -12.95 21.92 -9.11
CA ARG A 302 -13.95 20.91 -9.51
C ARG A 302 -14.56 20.15 -8.34
N VAL A 303 -13.89 20.13 -7.23
CA VAL A 303 -14.27 19.36 -6.02
C VAL A 303 -14.47 20.30 -4.86
#